data_d32849a7a95a51056b275b22496b2f03
#
_entry.id   d32849a7a95a51056b275b22496b2f03
#
_cell.length_a   1.000
_cell.length_b   1.000
_cell.length_c   1.000
_cell.angle_alpha   90.00
_cell.angle_beta   90.00
_cell.angle_gamma   90.00
#
_symmetry.space_group_name_H-M   'P 1'
#
loop_
_entity.id
_entity.type
_entity.pdbx_description
1 polymer ?
#
loop_
_entity_poly.entity_id
_entity_poly.type
_entity_poly.pdbx_seq_one_letter_code
_entity_poly.pdbx_strand_id
1 'polypeptide(L)'
;MLKFAIIGAGAGGQSMAAILTSKGYIAKLYDIDKEKIHRLQELKTIKVTGVIACEAAPAVITDRIDEVMDDVDVIMVVSTTDAHRSIAYACKPYLKDGQIVMLNPGHCGGALEIANILRGEDGCGKDLIIAEAGDLMYGCRSYEVGNILHTGLKVHVPVATLPASDIDRLMKVLGPIFPCLQPAANVLETGFEG
;
A
#
# COMPACT_ATOMS: atom_id res chain seq x y z
N MET A 1 -3.65 17.72 -0.94
CA MET A 1 -3.83 16.62 0.04
C MET A 1 -3.61 15.32 -0.71
N LEU A 2 -2.70 14.45 -0.22
CA LEU A 2 -2.41 13.18 -0.89
C LEU A 2 -3.58 12.20 -0.81
N LYS A 3 -3.75 11.44 -1.88
CA LYS A 3 -4.81 10.44 -2.07
C LYS A 3 -4.18 9.07 -2.26
N PHE A 4 -4.67 8.09 -1.53
CA PHE A 4 -4.11 6.74 -1.48
C PHE A 4 -5.10 5.72 -2.01
N ALA A 5 -4.65 4.88 -2.93
CA ALA A 5 -5.27 3.60 -3.23
C ALA A 5 -4.58 2.51 -2.38
N ILE A 6 -5.34 1.79 -1.58
CA ILE A 6 -4.84 0.68 -0.77
C ILE A 6 -5.37 -0.61 -1.39
N ILE A 7 -4.46 -1.41 -1.93
CA ILE A 7 -4.77 -2.63 -2.65
C ILE A 7 -4.50 -3.83 -1.73
N GLY A 8 -5.58 -4.45 -1.30
CA GLY A 8 -5.63 -5.53 -0.31
C GLY A 8 -6.29 -5.09 0.99
N ALA A 9 -7.43 -5.68 1.33
CA ALA A 9 -8.19 -5.43 2.57
C ALA A 9 -7.96 -6.52 3.64
N GLY A 10 -6.72 -7.01 3.74
CA GLY A 10 -6.25 -7.78 4.89
C GLY A 10 -6.12 -6.91 6.15
N ALA A 11 -5.62 -7.47 7.24
CA ALA A 11 -5.40 -6.71 8.48
C ALA A 11 -4.54 -5.45 8.25
N GLY A 12 -3.47 -5.57 7.46
CA GLY A 12 -2.58 -4.47 7.11
C GLY A 12 -3.25 -3.37 6.31
N GLY A 13 -3.98 -3.73 5.25
CA GLY A 13 -4.66 -2.75 4.39
C GLY A 13 -5.80 -2.05 5.08
N GLN A 14 -6.63 -2.76 5.84
CA GLN A 14 -7.68 -2.15 6.65
C GLN A 14 -7.08 -1.19 7.69
N SER A 15 -6.02 -1.60 8.38
CA SER A 15 -5.29 -0.75 9.34
C SER A 15 -4.77 0.52 8.67
N MET A 16 -4.09 0.38 7.52
CA MET A 16 -3.53 1.50 6.77
C MET A 16 -4.61 2.47 6.30
N ALA A 17 -5.73 1.96 5.75
CA ALA A 17 -6.85 2.76 5.29
C ALA A 17 -7.45 3.59 6.45
N ALA A 18 -7.69 2.97 7.61
CA ALA A 18 -8.23 3.67 8.77
C ALA A 18 -7.25 4.72 9.31
N ILE A 19 -5.96 4.38 9.46
CA ILE A 19 -4.95 5.30 9.99
C ILE A 19 -4.75 6.50 9.06
N LEU A 20 -4.63 6.30 7.76
CA LEU A 20 -4.49 7.40 6.80
C LEU A 20 -5.72 8.31 6.81
N THR A 21 -6.92 7.73 6.80
CA THR A 21 -8.16 8.49 6.90
C THR A 21 -8.24 9.29 8.20
N SER A 22 -7.89 8.70 9.34
CA SER A 22 -7.90 9.39 10.64
C SER A 22 -6.90 10.55 10.72
N LYS A 23 -5.82 10.49 9.92
CA LYS A 23 -4.84 11.58 9.77
C LYS A 23 -5.26 12.64 8.75
N GLY A 24 -6.44 12.52 8.15
CA GLY A 24 -6.99 13.48 7.19
C GLY A 24 -6.61 13.25 5.73
N TYR A 25 -5.94 12.14 5.39
CA TYR A 25 -5.70 11.77 3.99
C TYR A 25 -6.93 11.13 3.36
N ILE A 26 -7.05 11.21 2.05
CA ILE A 26 -8.08 10.47 1.30
C ILE A 26 -7.54 9.07 1.05
N ALA A 27 -8.16 8.07 1.67
CA ALA A 27 -7.83 6.66 1.48
C ALA A 27 -8.99 5.92 0.83
N LYS A 28 -8.69 5.16 -0.22
CA LYS A 28 -9.61 4.26 -0.91
C LYS A 28 -9.09 2.83 -0.71
N LEU A 29 -9.97 1.89 -0.38
CA LEU A 29 -9.63 0.51 -0.07
C LEU A 29 -10.24 -0.46 -1.09
N TYR A 30 -9.42 -1.36 -1.58
CA TYR A 30 -9.79 -2.39 -2.56
C TYR A 30 -9.42 -3.78 -2.07
N ASP A 31 -10.26 -4.75 -2.38
CA ASP A 31 -9.92 -6.18 -2.31
C ASP A 31 -10.71 -6.94 -3.39
N ILE A 32 -10.15 -8.05 -3.87
CA ILE A 32 -10.83 -8.97 -4.80
C ILE A 32 -11.94 -9.77 -4.11
N ASP A 33 -11.88 -9.91 -2.78
CA ASP A 33 -12.86 -10.62 -1.96
C ASP A 33 -14.13 -9.78 -1.79
N LYS A 34 -15.13 -10.08 -2.60
CA LYS A 34 -16.40 -9.35 -2.63
C LYS A 34 -17.18 -9.44 -1.33
N GLU A 35 -17.15 -10.58 -0.65
CA GLU A 35 -17.87 -10.76 0.62
C GLU A 35 -17.26 -9.88 1.71
N LYS A 36 -15.93 -9.83 1.79
CA LYS A 36 -15.21 -8.95 2.68
C LYS A 36 -15.51 -7.47 2.40
N ILE A 37 -15.48 -7.07 1.12
CA ILE A 37 -15.79 -5.70 0.72
C ILE A 37 -17.25 -5.35 1.06
N HIS A 38 -18.19 -6.20 0.75
CA HIS A 38 -19.60 -5.98 1.12
C HIS A 38 -19.78 -5.78 2.62
N ARG A 39 -19.10 -6.63 3.42
CA ARG A 39 -19.13 -6.50 4.88
C ARG A 39 -18.53 -5.17 5.37
N LEU A 40 -17.44 -4.73 4.79
CA LEU A 40 -16.83 -3.42 5.11
C LEU A 40 -17.73 -2.24 4.70
N GLN A 41 -18.43 -2.35 3.57
CA GLN A 41 -19.39 -1.34 3.12
C GLN A 41 -20.59 -1.23 4.06
N GLU A 42 -21.09 -2.36 4.59
CA GLU A 42 -22.16 -2.36 5.61
C GLU A 42 -21.70 -1.67 6.91
N LEU A 43 -20.48 -1.97 7.37
CA LEU A 43 -19.88 -1.37 8.58
C LEU A 43 -19.61 0.11 8.43
N LYS A 44 -19.28 0.56 7.21
CA LYS A 44 -18.91 1.94 6.84
C LYS A 44 -17.62 2.46 7.48
N THR A 45 -17.23 1.98 8.66
CA THR A 45 -16.02 2.36 9.37
C THR A 45 -15.14 1.15 9.63
N ILE A 46 -13.84 1.41 9.77
CA ILE A 46 -12.86 0.44 10.21
C ILE A 46 -12.36 0.91 11.58
N LYS A 47 -12.48 0.03 12.57
CA LYS A 47 -12.03 0.27 13.92
C LYS A 47 -10.66 -0.37 14.15
N VAL A 48 -9.71 0.44 14.57
CA VAL A 48 -8.36 0.01 14.98
C VAL A 48 -8.24 0.22 16.48
N THR A 49 -7.74 -0.79 17.18
CA THR A 49 -7.51 -0.77 18.63
C THR A 49 -6.07 -1.18 18.96
N GLY A 50 -5.63 -1.00 20.17
CA GLY A 50 -4.28 -1.36 20.62
C GLY A 50 -3.32 -0.16 20.62
N VAL A 51 -2.09 -0.33 20.10
CA VAL A 51 -1.04 0.71 20.14
C VAL A 51 -1.45 1.97 19.38
N ILE A 52 -2.12 1.82 18.24
CA ILE A 52 -2.87 2.91 17.61
C ILE A 52 -4.35 2.60 17.81
N ALA A 53 -5.11 3.62 18.19
CA ALA A 53 -6.56 3.52 18.30
C ALA A 53 -7.21 4.62 17.43
N CYS A 54 -8.01 4.21 16.48
CA CYS A 54 -8.81 5.11 15.64
C CYS A 54 -10.03 4.37 15.09
N GLU A 55 -11.03 5.13 14.67
CA GLU A 55 -12.13 4.63 13.87
C GLU A 55 -12.35 5.60 12.72
N ALA A 56 -12.36 5.11 11.49
CA ALA A 56 -12.43 5.96 10.32
C ALA A 56 -13.18 5.30 9.17
N ALA A 57 -13.81 6.12 8.35
CA ALA A 57 -14.50 5.73 7.14
C ALA A 57 -13.61 6.07 5.92
N PRO A 58 -12.97 5.09 5.26
CA PRO A 58 -12.29 5.34 4.00
C PRO A 58 -13.22 5.97 2.96
N ALA A 59 -12.70 6.81 2.09
CA ALA A 59 -13.49 7.54 1.11
C ALA A 59 -14.23 6.61 0.12
N VAL A 60 -13.60 5.47 -0.20
CA VAL A 60 -14.15 4.40 -1.05
C VAL A 60 -13.74 3.06 -0.46
N ILE A 61 -14.66 2.11 -0.44
CA ILE A 61 -14.41 0.69 -0.17
C ILE A 61 -15.06 -0.08 -1.32
N THR A 62 -14.26 -0.79 -2.14
CA THR A 62 -14.75 -1.34 -3.40
C THR A 62 -14.00 -2.60 -3.82
N ASP A 63 -14.67 -3.48 -4.58
CA ASP A 63 -14.09 -4.59 -5.32
C ASP A 63 -13.77 -4.24 -6.79
N ARG A 64 -13.89 -2.95 -7.13
CA ARG A 64 -13.63 -2.42 -8.47
C ARG A 64 -12.32 -1.66 -8.52
N ILE A 65 -11.37 -2.17 -9.29
CA ILE A 65 -10.03 -1.57 -9.41
C ILE A 65 -10.06 -0.17 -10.04
N ASP A 66 -10.95 0.07 -11.00
CA ASP A 66 -11.13 1.37 -11.64
C ASP A 66 -11.54 2.47 -10.64
N GLU A 67 -12.41 2.15 -9.68
CA GLU A 67 -12.86 3.10 -8.66
C GLU A 67 -11.78 3.46 -7.64
N VAL A 68 -10.99 2.45 -7.21
CA VAL A 68 -9.90 2.71 -6.25
C VAL A 68 -8.75 3.47 -6.88
N MET A 69 -8.46 3.22 -8.17
CA MET A 69 -7.36 3.85 -8.91
C MET A 69 -7.69 5.26 -9.43
N ASP A 70 -8.97 5.66 -9.41
CA ASP A 70 -9.35 6.98 -9.88
C ASP A 70 -8.80 8.08 -8.97
N ASP A 71 -8.13 9.07 -9.56
CA ASP A 71 -7.63 10.29 -8.89
C ASP A 71 -6.85 10.01 -7.59
N VAL A 72 -5.81 9.18 -7.68
CA VAL A 72 -4.90 8.85 -6.55
C VAL A 72 -3.45 9.20 -6.88
N ASP A 73 -2.67 9.51 -5.85
CA ASP A 73 -1.24 9.85 -5.97
C ASP A 73 -0.35 8.65 -5.61
N VAL A 74 -0.79 7.83 -4.66
CA VAL A 74 -0.02 6.71 -4.10
C VAL A 74 -0.84 5.44 -4.12
N ILE A 75 -0.28 4.40 -4.71
CA ILE A 75 -0.81 3.04 -4.72
C ILE A 75 -0.03 2.21 -3.70
N MET A 76 -0.66 1.89 -2.57
CA MET A 76 -0.09 1.06 -1.51
C MET A 76 -0.56 -0.38 -1.73
N VAL A 77 0.33 -1.24 -2.17
CA VAL A 77 0.05 -2.67 -2.32
C VAL A 77 0.29 -3.36 -0.98
N VAL A 78 -0.78 -3.79 -0.33
CA VAL A 78 -0.77 -4.42 1.01
C VAL A 78 -1.35 -5.83 0.90
N SER A 79 -0.60 -6.68 0.23
CA SER A 79 -1.00 -8.05 -0.11
C SER A 79 0.14 -9.04 0.11
N THR A 80 -0.16 -10.31 -0.03
CA THR A 80 0.85 -11.36 -0.11
C THR A 80 1.59 -11.32 -1.44
N THR A 81 2.82 -11.80 -1.49
CA THR A 81 3.73 -11.70 -2.64
C THR A 81 3.18 -12.36 -3.90
N ASP A 82 2.46 -13.47 -3.75
CA ASP A 82 1.83 -14.20 -4.86
C ASP A 82 0.77 -13.39 -5.61
N ALA A 83 0.21 -12.35 -4.97
CA ALA A 83 -0.75 -11.46 -5.60
C ALA A 83 -0.11 -10.29 -6.38
N HIS A 84 1.19 -9.99 -6.18
CA HIS A 84 1.83 -8.81 -6.77
C HIS A 84 1.69 -8.75 -8.29
N ARG A 85 1.90 -9.88 -8.98
CA ARG A 85 1.76 -9.98 -10.43
C ARG A 85 0.35 -9.60 -10.90
N SER A 86 -0.67 -10.18 -10.30
CA SER A 86 -2.07 -9.93 -10.68
C SER A 86 -2.48 -8.48 -10.38
N ILE A 87 -2.02 -7.93 -9.26
CA ILE A 87 -2.25 -6.53 -8.89
C ILE A 87 -1.59 -5.59 -9.90
N ALA A 88 -0.34 -5.85 -10.31
CA ALA A 88 0.35 -5.03 -11.30
C ALA A 88 -0.44 -4.96 -12.61
N TYR A 89 -0.90 -6.10 -13.13
CA TYR A 89 -1.72 -6.13 -14.35
C TYR A 89 -3.07 -5.41 -14.17
N ALA A 90 -3.72 -5.57 -13.02
CA ALA A 90 -5.00 -4.92 -12.74
C ALA A 90 -4.87 -3.38 -12.65
N CYS A 91 -3.80 -2.88 -12.01
CA CYS A 91 -3.56 -1.45 -11.84
C CYS A 91 -3.05 -0.77 -13.13
N LYS A 92 -2.29 -1.50 -13.96
CA LYS A 92 -1.56 -0.98 -15.13
C LYS A 92 -2.38 -0.05 -16.05
N PRO A 93 -3.64 -0.35 -16.42
CA PRO A 93 -4.44 0.50 -17.32
C PRO A 93 -4.79 1.87 -16.74
N TYR A 94 -4.73 2.01 -15.41
CA TYR A 94 -5.17 3.20 -14.68
C TYR A 94 -4.03 4.07 -14.17
N LEU A 95 -2.77 3.64 -14.35
CA LEU A 95 -1.59 4.36 -13.86
C LEU A 95 -1.37 5.66 -14.63
N LYS A 96 -0.88 6.68 -13.91
CA LYS A 96 -0.59 8.03 -14.41
C LYS A 96 0.85 8.42 -14.05
N ASP A 97 1.42 9.36 -14.81
CA ASP A 97 2.76 9.87 -14.53
C ASP A 97 2.83 10.51 -13.14
N GLY A 98 3.95 10.31 -12.47
CA GLY A 98 4.24 10.85 -11.15
C GLY A 98 3.70 10.04 -9.98
N GLN A 99 2.91 8.98 -10.22
CA GLN A 99 2.37 8.14 -9.15
C GLN A 99 3.46 7.27 -8.48
N ILE A 100 3.23 6.99 -7.22
CA ILE A 100 4.04 6.06 -6.42
C ILE A 100 3.31 4.72 -6.34
N VAL A 101 4.00 3.64 -6.71
CA VAL A 101 3.56 2.25 -6.47
C VAL A 101 4.48 1.67 -5.41
N MET A 102 3.94 1.48 -4.20
CA MET A 102 4.70 1.01 -3.06
C MET A 102 4.17 -0.32 -2.55
N LEU A 103 5.05 -1.32 -2.52
CA LEU A 103 4.80 -2.61 -1.91
C LEU A 103 5.05 -2.54 -0.39
N ASN A 104 4.11 -3.00 0.38
CA ASN A 104 4.17 -2.95 1.83
C ASN A 104 3.63 -4.25 2.47
N PRO A 105 4.47 -5.27 2.58
CA PRO A 105 5.85 -5.40 2.14
C PRO A 105 6.03 -5.83 0.67
N GLY A 106 7.26 -5.71 0.14
CA GLY A 106 7.64 -6.21 -1.18
C GLY A 106 8.12 -7.67 -1.16
N HIS A 107 8.93 -8.05 -0.17
CA HIS A 107 9.60 -9.34 -0.02
C HIS A 107 10.20 -9.92 -1.32
N CYS A 108 11.37 -10.53 -1.25
CA CYS A 108 11.96 -11.42 -2.26
C CYS A 108 11.76 -11.03 -3.75
N GLY A 109 11.90 -9.74 -4.09
CA GLY A 109 11.86 -9.27 -5.48
C GLY A 109 10.51 -8.75 -5.97
N GLY A 110 9.58 -8.41 -5.10
CA GLY A 110 8.28 -7.85 -5.48
C GLY A 110 8.39 -6.59 -6.34
N ALA A 111 9.28 -5.67 -5.99
CA ALA A 111 9.52 -4.46 -6.79
C ALA A 111 10.09 -4.79 -8.18
N LEU A 112 10.95 -5.82 -8.30
CA LEU A 112 11.48 -6.27 -9.59
C LEU A 112 10.37 -6.86 -10.47
N GLU A 113 9.49 -7.68 -9.91
CA GLU A 113 8.36 -8.24 -10.65
C GLU A 113 7.39 -7.16 -11.14
N ILE A 114 7.00 -6.26 -10.25
CA ILE A 114 6.10 -5.13 -10.61
C ILE A 114 6.77 -4.23 -11.64
N ALA A 115 8.03 -3.88 -11.50
CA ALA A 115 8.76 -3.05 -12.46
C ALA A 115 8.83 -3.72 -13.84
N ASN A 116 9.07 -5.03 -13.89
CA ASN A 116 9.07 -5.77 -15.14
C ASN A 116 7.72 -5.69 -15.89
N ILE A 117 6.60 -5.72 -15.15
CA ILE A 117 5.25 -5.61 -15.74
C ILE A 117 4.93 -4.19 -16.15
N LEU A 118 5.29 -3.20 -15.33
CA LEU A 118 4.89 -1.81 -15.55
C LEU A 118 5.82 -1.04 -16.48
N ARG A 119 7.11 -1.43 -16.57
CA ARG A 119 8.17 -0.78 -17.36
C ARG A 119 8.76 -1.66 -18.46
N GLY A 120 8.41 -2.96 -18.50
CA GLY A 120 8.88 -3.88 -19.53
C GLY A 120 8.40 -3.51 -20.93
N GLU A 121 8.64 -4.38 -21.91
CA GLU A 121 8.36 -4.14 -23.34
C GLU A 121 6.90 -3.74 -23.58
N ASP A 122 5.96 -4.39 -22.87
CA ASP A 122 4.53 -4.04 -22.88
C ASP A 122 4.13 -3.16 -21.68
N GLY A 123 5.03 -2.36 -21.15
CA GLY A 123 4.80 -1.52 -19.98
C GLY A 123 3.72 -0.46 -20.18
N CYS A 124 3.39 0.28 -19.11
CA CYS A 124 2.38 1.35 -19.20
C CYS A 124 2.94 2.66 -19.78
N GLY A 125 4.27 2.77 -19.97
CA GLY A 125 4.92 3.97 -20.51
C GLY A 125 4.85 5.19 -19.57
N LYS A 126 4.61 5.00 -18.26
CA LYS A 126 4.45 6.07 -17.28
C LYS A 126 5.73 6.28 -16.45
N ASP A 127 5.98 7.53 -16.07
CA ASP A 127 7.00 7.87 -15.05
C ASP A 127 6.44 7.54 -13.68
N LEU A 128 6.85 6.39 -13.12
CA LEU A 128 6.38 5.89 -11.83
C LEU A 128 7.55 5.80 -10.85
N ILE A 129 7.29 6.10 -9.58
CA ILE A 129 8.19 5.70 -8.49
C ILE A 129 7.74 4.33 -8.01
N ILE A 130 8.54 3.29 -8.30
CA ILE A 130 8.29 1.93 -7.81
C ILE A 130 9.16 1.72 -6.58
N ALA A 131 8.54 1.32 -5.47
CA ALA A 131 9.20 1.16 -4.19
C ALA A 131 8.73 -0.10 -3.46
N GLU A 132 9.56 -0.63 -2.58
CA GLU A 132 9.18 -1.67 -1.64
C GLU A 132 9.71 -1.40 -0.24
N ALA A 133 8.91 -1.75 0.75
CA ALA A 133 9.33 -1.87 2.14
C ALA A 133 9.72 -3.32 2.45
N GLY A 134 10.75 -3.50 3.26
CA GLY A 134 11.18 -4.84 3.69
C GLY A 134 10.19 -5.52 4.64
N ASP A 135 9.31 -4.77 5.28
CA ASP A 135 8.28 -5.32 6.21
C ASP A 135 7.03 -4.44 6.21
N LEU A 136 5.93 -4.96 6.75
CA LEU A 136 4.74 -4.18 7.04
C LEU A 136 5.04 -3.18 8.16
N MET A 137 4.64 -1.91 7.99
CA MET A 137 4.91 -0.84 8.97
C MET A 137 4.26 -1.07 10.32
N TYR A 138 3.28 -1.96 10.40
CA TYR A 138 2.48 -2.24 11.60
C TYR A 138 2.42 -3.72 11.92
N GLY A 139 2.56 -4.05 13.21
CA GLY A 139 2.08 -5.33 13.73
C GLY A 139 0.57 -5.26 13.91
N CYS A 140 -0.21 -6.02 13.15
CA CYS A 140 -1.66 -5.99 13.24
C CYS A 140 -2.29 -7.37 13.01
N ARG A 141 -3.49 -7.56 13.58
CA ARG A 141 -4.32 -8.76 13.40
C ARG A 141 -5.76 -8.34 13.20
N SER A 142 -6.45 -9.05 12.31
CA SER A 142 -7.89 -8.94 12.16
C SER A 142 -8.53 -10.21 12.77
N TYR A 143 -9.34 -10.03 13.77
CA TYR A 143 -10.17 -11.12 14.32
C TYR A 143 -11.52 -11.16 13.64
N GLU A 144 -11.94 -10.03 13.11
CA GLU A 144 -13.21 -9.83 12.43
C GLU A 144 -13.03 -8.72 11.39
N VAL A 145 -13.73 -8.81 10.27
CA VAL A 145 -13.73 -7.78 9.24
C VAL A 145 -14.15 -6.44 9.84
N GLY A 146 -13.37 -5.40 9.59
CA GLY A 146 -13.62 -4.06 10.13
C GLY A 146 -13.07 -3.82 11.55
N ASN A 147 -12.55 -4.86 12.24
CA ASN A 147 -11.97 -4.74 13.58
C ASN A 147 -10.52 -5.21 13.59
N ILE A 148 -9.61 -4.29 13.76
CA ILE A 148 -8.16 -4.53 13.71
C ILE A 148 -7.53 -4.28 15.07
N LEU A 149 -6.79 -5.27 15.58
CA LEU A 149 -5.91 -5.09 16.72
C LEU A 149 -4.51 -4.71 16.25
N HIS A 150 -4.05 -3.55 16.64
CA HIS A 150 -2.70 -3.06 16.41
C HIS A 150 -1.79 -3.49 17.55
N THR A 151 -0.85 -4.41 17.26
CA THR A 151 0.01 -5.01 18.30
C THR A 151 1.35 -4.28 18.45
N GLY A 152 1.76 -3.49 17.47
CA GLY A 152 3.01 -2.74 17.54
C GLY A 152 3.22 -1.82 16.33
N LEU A 153 4.10 -0.83 16.54
CA LEU A 153 4.65 0.01 15.49
C LEU A 153 6.08 -0.42 15.21
N LYS A 154 6.43 -0.59 13.96
CA LYS A 154 7.81 -0.73 13.57
C LYS A 154 8.51 0.62 13.71
N VAL A 155 9.69 0.61 14.34
CA VAL A 155 10.52 1.81 14.52
C VAL A 155 11.42 2.02 13.31
N HIS A 156 11.80 0.93 12.66
CA HIS A 156 12.67 0.89 11.50
C HIS A 156 12.07 -0.07 10.46
N VAL A 157 11.82 0.45 9.27
CA VAL A 157 11.37 -0.32 8.10
C VAL A 157 12.23 0.08 6.93
N PRO A 158 13.12 -0.79 6.44
CA PRO A 158 13.94 -0.48 5.28
C PRO A 158 13.04 -0.29 4.06
N VAL A 159 13.32 0.74 3.27
CA VAL A 159 12.59 1.05 2.04
C VAL A 159 13.55 1.38 0.92
N ALA A 160 13.31 0.84 -0.25
CA ALA A 160 14.10 1.15 -1.44
C ALA A 160 13.21 1.39 -2.66
N THR A 161 13.79 2.01 -3.67
CA THR A 161 13.13 2.26 -4.96
C THR A 161 13.85 1.52 -6.09
N LEU A 162 13.14 1.32 -7.17
CA LEU A 162 13.68 0.81 -8.42
C LEU A 162 13.35 1.80 -9.56
N PRO A 163 14.34 2.55 -10.10
CA PRO A 163 15.77 2.54 -9.74
C PRO A 163 16.02 3.14 -8.34
N ALA A 164 17.16 2.79 -7.73
CA ALA A 164 17.53 3.28 -6.40
C ALA A 164 17.63 4.81 -6.32
N SER A 165 17.90 5.48 -7.45
CA SER A 165 17.99 6.96 -7.55
C SER A 165 16.68 7.70 -7.23
N ASP A 166 15.53 7.02 -7.23
CA ASP A 166 14.24 7.63 -6.94
C ASP A 166 13.94 7.74 -5.43
N ILE A 167 14.85 7.27 -4.56
CA ILE A 167 14.61 7.22 -3.12
C ILE A 167 14.31 8.59 -2.51
N ASP A 168 15.00 9.64 -2.93
CA ASP A 168 14.76 11.00 -2.42
C ASP A 168 13.38 11.52 -2.83
N ARG A 169 12.89 11.17 -4.04
CA ARG A 169 11.54 11.50 -4.50
C ARG A 169 10.49 10.81 -3.63
N LEU A 170 10.70 9.52 -3.32
CA LEU A 170 9.84 8.75 -2.43
C LEU A 170 9.80 9.34 -1.02
N MET A 171 10.98 9.55 -0.42
CA MET A 171 11.09 10.01 0.97
C MET A 171 10.54 11.41 1.18
N LYS A 172 10.63 12.28 0.18
CA LYS A 172 10.01 13.61 0.22
C LYS A 172 8.49 13.54 0.39
N VAL A 173 7.85 12.50 -0.17
CA VAL A 173 6.39 12.32 -0.13
C VAL A 173 5.96 11.47 1.07
N LEU A 174 6.57 10.29 1.24
CA LEU A 174 6.13 9.31 2.24
C LEU A 174 6.83 9.42 3.59
N GLY A 175 8.05 9.96 3.64
CA GLY A 175 8.80 10.10 4.90
C GLY A 175 8.06 10.88 6.00
N PRO A 176 7.42 12.03 5.71
CA PRO A 176 6.63 12.75 6.71
C PRO A 176 5.39 12.00 7.20
N ILE A 177 4.84 11.08 6.40
CA ILE A 177 3.64 10.31 6.72
C ILE A 177 3.99 9.05 7.53
N PHE A 178 5.10 8.42 7.14
CA PHE A 178 5.61 7.16 7.70
C PHE A 178 7.07 7.32 8.18
N PRO A 179 7.29 7.95 9.33
CA PRO A 179 8.63 8.24 9.82
C PRO A 179 9.46 7.01 10.19
N CYS A 180 8.85 5.82 10.21
CA CYS A 180 9.56 4.55 10.38
C CYS A 180 10.32 4.11 9.12
N LEU A 181 10.03 4.68 7.94
CA LEU A 181 10.72 4.34 6.70
C LEU A 181 12.16 4.85 6.73
N GLN A 182 13.09 3.97 6.42
CA GLN A 182 14.52 4.30 6.33
C GLN A 182 15.08 3.83 4.99
N PRO A 183 15.72 4.72 4.22
CA PRO A 183 16.29 4.36 2.94
C PRO A 183 17.30 3.22 3.05
N ALA A 184 17.11 2.18 2.24
CA ALA A 184 18.05 1.10 1.99
C ALA A 184 18.77 1.35 0.64
N ALA A 185 19.90 0.70 0.41
CA ALA A 185 20.70 0.95 -0.77
C ALA A 185 19.99 0.54 -2.08
N ASN A 186 19.20 -0.51 -2.05
CA ASN A 186 18.45 -1.01 -3.19
C ASN A 186 17.39 -2.04 -2.78
N VAL A 187 16.53 -2.44 -3.72
CA VAL A 187 15.45 -3.40 -3.49
C VAL A 187 15.91 -4.84 -3.19
N LEU A 188 17.15 -5.18 -3.43
CA LEU A 188 17.68 -6.49 -3.02
C LEU A 188 17.94 -6.51 -1.51
N GLU A 189 18.45 -5.40 -0.97
CA GLU A 189 18.64 -5.24 0.48
C GLU A 189 17.30 -5.36 1.21
N THR A 190 16.27 -4.60 0.80
CA THR A 190 14.93 -4.70 1.41
C THR A 190 14.31 -6.08 1.29
N GLY A 191 14.58 -6.81 0.22
CA GLY A 191 14.06 -8.15 -0.01
C GLY A 191 14.66 -9.24 0.90
N PHE A 192 15.86 -9.00 1.44
CA PHE A 192 16.59 -9.99 2.28
C PHE A 192 16.60 -9.64 3.76
N GLU A 193 16.28 -8.41 4.14
CA GLU A 193 16.29 -7.95 5.54
C GLU A 193 14.91 -7.96 6.22
N GLY A 194 13.84 -8.40 5.51
CA GLY A 194 12.46 -8.43 5.98
C GLY A 194 12.06 -9.71 6.71
#